data_a67fa07d007c375d67c757a0d522e1a9
#
_entry.id   a67fa07d007c375d67c757a0d522e1a9
#
_cell.length_a   1.000
_cell.length_b   1.000
_cell.length_c   1.000
_cell.angle_alpha   90.00
_cell.angle_beta   90.00
_cell.angle_gamma   90.00
#
_symmetry.space_group_name_H-M   'P 1'
#
loop_
_entity.id
_entity.type
_entity.pdbx_description
1 polymer ?
#
loop_
_entity_poly.entity_id
_entity_poly.type
_entity_poly.pdbx_seq_one_letter_code
_entity_poly.pdbx_strand_id
1 'polypeptide(L)'
;MLVANKELTNDVWPEVYASRQTRSVLTWPVTGVEKHNDQLCLVVTQDQVKGIIPLEVSGINLIGDGQMIKNRVMGLIGQPVSFIVTKIDKENDLFVGDRAAAMKAQSERLWETIKPEQVRQVIVRRIIRQRNQEGNLSLKGMFVELEGVECFIPAHEISHAWIEDISTIPQPGDVVEAYVQKVEPENQRIFLSLKALTEDPWPAAVKKYVKNSIYVGTVNGVADYGIFVSLEPGINALCHHMKSGRVNKGDRVAIAITKVDPEERKISGAITRVLRRQ
;
A
#
# COMPACT_ATOMS: atom_id res chain seq x y z
N MET A 1 50.97 -14.53 -2.92
CA MET A 1 50.36 -13.42 -3.67
C MET A 1 48.87 -13.41 -3.35
N LEU A 2 48.46 -12.58 -2.39
CA LEU A 2 47.07 -12.34 -2.04
C LEU A 2 46.54 -11.30 -3.00
N VAL A 3 45.66 -11.71 -3.92
CA VAL A 3 44.89 -10.78 -4.75
C VAL A 3 43.81 -10.21 -3.84
N ALA A 4 44.03 -8.97 -3.40
CA ALA A 4 42.98 -8.22 -2.69
C ALA A 4 41.80 -8.04 -3.66
N ASN A 5 40.65 -8.65 -3.31
CA ASN A 5 39.39 -8.31 -3.91
C ASN A 5 39.12 -6.82 -3.62
N LYS A 6 39.37 -5.98 -4.59
CA LYS A 6 38.94 -4.59 -4.61
C LYS A 6 37.44 -4.65 -4.86
N GLU A 7 36.64 -4.66 -3.77
CA GLU A 7 35.23 -4.34 -3.90
C GLU A 7 35.13 -3.04 -4.67
N LEU A 8 34.46 -3.09 -5.82
CA LEU A 8 34.11 -1.92 -6.60
C LEU A 8 33.10 -1.13 -5.76
N THR A 9 33.60 -0.28 -4.88
CA THR A 9 32.75 0.73 -4.23
C THR A 9 32.27 1.64 -5.34
N ASN A 10 30.98 1.58 -5.65
CA ASN A 10 30.36 2.49 -6.60
C ASN A 10 30.47 3.89 -5.99
N ASP A 11 31.30 4.76 -6.56
CA ASP A 11 31.42 6.15 -6.10
C ASP A 11 30.11 6.89 -6.42
N VAL A 12 29.29 7.15 -5.40
CA VAL A 12 28.00 7.84 -5.54
C VAL A 12 28.12 9.36 -5.59
N TRP A 13 29.31 9.91 -5.37
CA TRP A 13 29.54 11.35 -5.40
C TRP A 13 29.21 12.02 -6.74
N PRO A 14 29.50 11.43 -7.90
CA PRO A 14 29.10 12.02 -9.19
C PRO A 14 27.60 12.30 -9.27
N GLU A 15 26.75 11.39 -8.78
CA GLU A 15 25.29 11.58 -8.74
C GLU A 15 24.89 12.68 -7.77
N VAL A 16 25.51 12.74 -6.60
CA VAL A 16 25.28 13.80 -5.58
C VAL A 16 25.65 15.17 -6.16
N TYR A 17 26.79 15.30 -6.84
CA TYR A 17 27.17 16.54 -7.50
C TYR A 17 26.24 16.91 -8.65
N ALA A 18 25.87 15.93 -9.47
CA ALA A 18 24.90 16.13 -10.57
C ALA A 18 23.56 16.63 -10.03
N SER A 19 23.04 16.00 -8.96
CA SER A 19 21.79 16.43 -8.31
C SER A 19 21.86 17.89 -7.86
N ARG A 20 22.95 18.31 -7.23
CA ARG A 20 23.12 19.69 -6.82
C ARG A 20 23.17 20.67 -7.99
N GLN A 21 23.87 20.31 -9.09
CA GLN A 21 24.07 21.20 -10.24
C GLN A 21 22.83 21.30 -11.12
N THR A 22 22.21 20.15 -11.42
CA THR A 22 21.09 20.06 -12.38
C THR A 22 19.73 19.99 -11.74
N ARG A 23 19.68 19.94 -10.39
CA ARG A 23 18.46 19.67 -9.60
C ARG A 23 17.81 18.33 -9.96
N SER A 24 18.60 17.36 -10.43
CA SER A 24 18.11 16.01 -10.66
C SER A 24 17.71 15.35 -9.33
N VAL A 25 16.64 14.55 -9.38
CA VAL A 25 16.12 13.84 -8.21
C VAL A 25 16.91 12.56 -8.00
N LEU A 26 17.37 12.35 -6.78
CA LEU A 26 17.93 11.09 -6.30
C LEU A 26 16.92 10.37 -5.42
N THR A 27 16.99 9.03 -5.37
CA THR A 27 16.10 8.22 -4.52
C THR A 27 16.93 7.20 -3.75
N TRP A 28 17.04 7.40 -2.43
CA TRP A 28 17.78 6.53 -1.52
C TRP A 28 16.89 6.08 -0.36
N PRO A 29 17.19 4.94 0.28
CA PRO A 29 16.45 4.49 1.46
C PRO A 29 16.76 5.38 2.67
N VAL A 30 15.77 5.62 3.50
CA VAL A 30 15.94 6.24 4.82
C VAL A 30 16.53 5.20 5.76
N THR A 31 17.75 5.43 6.22
CA THR A 31 18.48 4.51 7.12
C THR A 31 18.32 4.85 8.58
N GLY A 32 17.87 6.06 8.90
CA GLY A 32 17.67 6.48 10.28
C GLY A 32 17.07 7.86 10.43
N VAL A 33 16.98 8.27 11.68
CA VAL A 33 16.52 9.59 12.09
C VAL A 33 17.48 10.11 13.17
N GLU A 34 18.05 11.27 12.96
CA GLU A 34 19.03 11.88 13.88
C GLU A 34 18.64 13.31 14.20
N LYS A 35 19.16 13.82 15.30
CA LYS A 35 19.16 15.26 15.60
C LYS A 35 20.45 15.89 15.10
N HIS A 36 20.32 16.90 14.25
CA HIS A 36 21.42 17.72 13.78
C HIS A 36 21.11 19.18 14.09
N ASN A 37 21.98 19.86 14.85
CA ASN A 37 21.73 21.23 15.33
C ASN A 37 20.35 21.41 16.02
N ASP A 38 19.98 20.50 16.91
CA ASP A 38 18.69 20.42 17.61
C ASP A 38 17.45 20.20 16.73
N GLN A 39 17.62 20.06 15.42
CA GLN A 39 16.55 19.73 14.48
C GLN A 39 16.53 18.23 14.19
N LEU A 40 15.35 17.65 14.13
CA LEU A 40 15.15 16.27 13.70
C LEU A 40 15.34 16.18 12.18
N CYS A 41 16.12 15.21 11.75
CA CYS A 41 16.45 15.00 10.33
C CYS A 41 16.26 13.55 9.94
N LEU A 42 15.77 13.29 8.72
CA LEU A 42 15.88 11.97 8.10
C LEU A 42 17.33 11.78 7.63
N VAL A 43 17.83 10.57 7.80
CA VAL A 43 19.14 10.17 7.32
C VAL A 43 18.95 9.19 6.17
N VAL A 44 19.57 9.47 5.05
CA VAL A 44 19.69 8.57 3.90
C VAL A 44 21.14 8.21 3.72
N THR A 45 21.44 6.96 3.42
CA THR A 45 22.83 6.51 3.28
C THR A 45 22.94 5.59 2.06
N GLN A 46 23.96 5.82 1.26
CA GLN A 46 24.35 4.91 0.21
C GLN A 46 25.87 4.81 0.19
N ASP A 47 26.39 3.59 0.23
CA ASP A 47 27.78 3.29 0.46
C ASP A 47 28.31 4.00 1.73
N GLN A 48 29.31 4.88 1.62
CA GLN A 48 29.88 5.62 2.74
C GLN A 48 29.36 7.06 2.84
N VAL A 49 28.49 7.47 1.90
CA VAL A 49 27.98 8.85 1.83
C VAL A 49 26.67 8.97 2.59
N LYS A 50 26.61 9.95 3.47
CA LYS A 50 25.46 10.24 4.32
C LYS A 50 24.75 11.51 3.85
N GLY A 51 23.43 11.41 3.64
CA GLY A 51 22.57 12.55 3.39
C GLY A 51 21.70 12.87 4.59
N ILE A 52 21.54 14.15 4.89
CA ILE A 52 20.65 14.66 5.93
C ILE A 52 19.53 15.45 5.27
N ILE A 53 18.28 15.08 5.57
CA ILE A 53 17.10 15.80 5.10
C ILE A 53 16.40 16.40 6.35
N PRO A 54 16.51 17.72 6.58
CA PRO A 54 15.85 18.40 7.68
C PRO A 54 14.33 18.18 7.63
N LEU A 55 13.70 18.09 8.79
CA LEU A 55 12.26 17.82 8.91
C LEU A 55 11.40 18.87 8.18
N GLU A 56 11.82 20.12 8.17
CA GLU A 56 11.13 21.24 7.50
C GLU A 56 11.01 21.05 5.99
N VAL A 57 12.00 20.41 5.37
CA VAL A 57 12.06 20.12 3.93
C VAL A 57 11.84 18.63 3.63
N SER A 58 11.37 17.86 4.62
CA SER A 58 11.11 16.44 4.46
C SER A 58 9.83 16.12 3.68
N GLY A 59 8.95 17.10 3.46
CA GLY A 59 7.63 16.90 2.87
C GLY A 59 6.65 16.14 3.79
N ILE A 60 7.02 15.90 5.05
CA ILE A 60 6.14 15.30 6.04
C ILE A 60 5.17 16.35 6.55
N ASN A 61 3.89 15.98 6.64
CA ASN A 61 2.91 16.85 7.27
C ASN A 61 3.23 17.03 8.76
N LEU A 62 3.57 18.24 9.15
CA LEU A 62 3.95 18.61 10.53
C LEU A 62 2.74 19.03 11.38
N ILE A 63 1.52 18.89 10.89
CA ILE A 63 0.30 19.17 11.65
C ILE A 63 0.03 18.00 12.61
N GLY A 64 -0.16 18.31 13.89
CA GLY A 64 -0.44 17.33 14.94
C GLY A 64 0.49 17.50 16.14
N ASP A 65 0.35 16.59 17.11
CA ASP A 65 1.23 16.56 18.27
C ASP A 65 2.62 15.97 17.93
N GLY A 66 3.59 16.17 18.81
CA GLY A 66 4.96 15.70 18.61
C GLY A 66 5.06 14.18 18.43
N GLN A 67 4.16 13.40 19.04
CA GLN A 67 4.14 11.96 18.89
C GLN A 67 3.63 11.54 17.50
N MET A 68 2.63 12.22 16.96
CA MET A 68 2.14 11.98 15.59
C MET A 68 3.21 12.30 14.55
N ILE A 69 3.91 13.42 14.71
CA ILE A 69 5.02 13.81 13.83
C ILE A 69 6.12 12.76 13.90
N LYS A 70 6.53 12.37 15.13
CA LYS A 70 7.54 11.33 15.34
C LYS A 70 7.15 10.01 14.67
N ASN A 71 5.90 9.57 14.79
CA ASN A 71 5.43 8.35 14.16
C ASN A 71 5.48 8.43 12.62
N ARG A 72 5.16 9.60 12.03
CA ARG A 72 5.28 9.80 10.57
C ARG A 72 6.74 9.74 10.10
N VAL A 73 7.64 10.36 10.86
CA VAL A 73 9.08 10.34 10.59
C VAL A 73 9.64 8.92 10.69
N MET A 74 9.36 8.23 11.80
CA MET A 74 9.80 6.85 12.03
C MET A 74 9.23 5.87 11.00
N GLY A 75 8.01 6.15 10.51
CA GLY A 75 7.38 5.35 9.46
C GLY A 75 8.09 5.39 8.11
N LEU A 76 8.98 6.35 7.86
CA LEU A 76 9.77 6.41 6.64
C LEU A 76 11.07 5.60 6.71
N ILE A 77 11.49 5.15 7.89
CA ILE A 77 12.71 4.33 8.02
C ILE A 77 12.57 3.05 7.20
N GLY A 78 13.58 2.74 6.41
CA GLY A 78 13.60 1.62 5.47
C GLY A 78 12.93 1.89 4.11
N GLN A 79 12.20 3.02 3.98
CA GLN A 79 11.53 3.36 2.74
C GLN A 79 12.43 4.19 1.81
N PRO A 80 12.33 4.02 0.47
CA PRO A 80 12.99 4.89 -0.48
C PRO A 80 12.34 6.29 -0.47
N VAL A 81 13.15 7.33 -0.45
CA VAL A 81 12.70 8.72 -0.54
C VAL A 81 13.45 9.46 -1.62
N SER A 82 12.72 10.28 -2.37
CA SER A 82 13.27 11.13 -3.42
C SER A 82 13.68 12.47 -2.83
N PHE A 83 14.84 13.00 -3.21
CA PHE A 83 15.33 14.29 -2.75
C PHE A 83 16.23 14.95 -3.81
N ILE A 84 16.44 16.25 -3.64
CA ILE A 84 17.40 17.05 -4.42
C ILE A 84 18.51 17.52 -3.47
N VAL A 85 19.76 17.42 -3.88
CA VAL A 85 20.88 17.87 -3.06
C VAL A 85 20.98 19.39 -3.08
N THR A 86 21.08 20.00 -1.89
CA THR A 86 21.16 21.46 -1.72
C THR A 86 22.55 21.91 -1.28
N LYS A 87 23.20 21.17 -0.39
CA LYS A 87 24.55 21.46 0.12
C LYS A 87 25.39 20.19 0.13
N ILE A 88 26.69 20.34 -0.06
CA ILE A 88 27.66 19.24 -0.02
C ILE A 88 28.78 19.62 0.94
N ASP A 89 29.16 18.68 1.79
CA ASP A 89 30.31 18.68 2.64
C ASP A 89 31.14 17.43 2.36
N LYS A 90 32.06 17.55 1.41
CA LYS A 90 32.87 16.42 0.94
C LYS A 90 33.88 15.95 1.99
N GLU A 91 34.33 16.84 2.87
CA GLU A 91 35.33 16.53 3.90
C GLU A 91 34.77 15.56 4.95
N ASN A 92 33.45 15.68 5.22
CA ASN A 92 32.76 14.83 6.19
C ASN A 92 31.90 13.71 5.52
N ASP A 93 32.03 13.50 4.21
CA ASP A 93 31.20 12.58 3.41
C ASP A 93 29.69 12.79 3.63
N LEU A 94 29.30 14.07 3.68
CA LEU A 94 27.95 14.52 4.05
C LEU A 94 27.34 15.42 2.97
N PHE A 95 26.02 15.32 2.78
CA PHE A 95 25.24 16.32 2.04
C PHE A 95 23.90 16.62 2.73
N VAL A 96 23.28 17.72 2.33
CA VAL A 96 21.92 18.09 2.74
C VAL A 96 20.99 17.94 1.55
N GLY A 97 19.92 17.17 1.76
CA GLY A 97 18.86 16.95 0.78
C GLY A 97 17.58 17.73 1.09
N ASP A 98 16.82 18.03 0.06
CA ASP A 98 15.48 18.63 0.11
C ASP A 98 14.48 17.69 -0.57
N ARG A 99 13.67 16.99 0.23
CA ARG A 99 12.65 16.07 -0.28
C ARG A 99 11.43 16.84 -0.78
N ALA A 100 11.04 17.92 -0.11
CA ALA A 100 9.87 18.71 -0.52
C ALA A 100 10.06 19.31 -1.91
N ALA A 101 11.28 19.81 -2.23
CA ALA A 101 11.62 20.29 -3.56
C ALA A 101 11.58 19.17 -4.61
N ALA A 102 12.05 17.96 -4.28
CA ALA A 102 11.97 16.81 -5.18
C ALA A 102 10.52 16.41 -5.45
N MET A 103 9.70 16.28 -4.40
CA MET A 103 8.28 15.97 -4.52
C MET A 103 7.55 16.98 -5.39
N LYS A 104 7.83 18.28 -5.20
CA LYS A 104 7.24 19.35 -6.00
C LYS A 104 7.63 19.22 -7.48
N ALA A 105 8.91 19.05 -7.78
CA ALA A 105 9.39 18.91 -9.16
C ALA A 105 8.82 17.66 -9.86
N GLN A 106 8.69 16.56 -9.13
CA GLN A 106 8.09 15.33 -9.65
C GLN A 106 6.57 15.52 -9.88
N SER A 107 5.85 16.11 -8.92
CA SER A 107 4.41 16.32 -9.04
C SER A 107 4.04 17.27 -10.19
N GLU A 108 4.81 18.34 -10.42
CA GLU A 108 4.60 19.24 -11.55
C GLU A 108 4.65 18.48 -12.89
N ARG A 109 5.67 17.63 -13.08
CA ARG A 109 5.79 16.79 -14.28
C ARG A 109 4.68 15.73 -14.38
N LEU A 110 4.31 15.16 -13.23
CA LEU A 110 3.24 14.17 -13.18
C LEU A 110 1.93 14.77 -13.70
N TRP A 111 1.53 15.95 -13.21
CA TRP A 111 0.27 16.58 -13.61
C TRP A 111 0.19 16.93 -15.10
N GLU A 112 1.31 17.13 -15.78
CA GLU A 112 1.37 17.32 -17.23
C GLU A 112 1.20 16.02 -18.03
N THR A 113 1.58 14.88 -17.45
CA THR A 113 1.69 13.60 -18.18
C THR A 113 0.67 12.55 -17.78
N ILE A 114 0.07 12.68 -16.58
CA ILE A 114 -0.84 11.67 -16.05
C ILE A 114 -2.18 11.66 -16.79
N LYS A 115 -2.63 10.44 -17.14
CA LYS A 115 -3.94 10.22 -17.78
C LYS A 115 -4.60 8.99 -17.16
N PRO A 116 -5.94 8.91 -17.17
CA PRO A 116 -6.65 7.67 -16.87
C PRO A 116 -6.14 6.50 -17.73
N GLU A 117 -6.36 5.28 -17.27
CA GLU A 117 -5.98 4.03 -17.93
C GLU A 117 -4.48 3.72 -18.01
N GLN A 118 -3.64 4.56 -17.42
CA GLN A 118 -2.21 4.28 -17.31
C GLN A 118 -1.92 3.36 -16.13
N VAL A 119 -0.85 2.56 -16.27
CA VAL A 119 -0.22 1.84 -15.16
C VAL A 119 1.01 2.63 -14.72
N ARG A 120 1.12 2.91 -13.44
CA ARG A 120 2.21 3.68 -12.84
C ARG A 120 2.77 2.97 -11.62
N GLN A 121 4.07 3.10 -11.39
CA GLN A 121 4.69 2.64 -10.16
C GLN A 121 4.42 3.62 -9.03
N VAL A 122 4.04 3.08 -7.88
CA VAL A 122 3.78 3.84 -6.65
C VAL A 122 4.54 3.22 -5.49
N ILE A 123 4.90 4.04 -4.52
CA ILE A 123 5.56 3.59 -3.29
C ILE A 123 4.51 3.55 -2.18
N VAL A 124 4.33 2.42 -1.53
CA VAL A 124 3.45 2.31 -0.37
C VAL A 124 4.07 3.06 0.81
N ARG A 125 3.36 4.06 1.32
CA ARG A 125 3.85 4.90 2.44
C ARG A 125 3.33 4.45 3.79
N ARG A 126 2.04 4.11 3.88
CA ARG A 126 1.42 3.69 5.15
C ARG A 126 0.11 2.95 4.91
N ILE A 127 -0.20 2.02 5.79
CA ILE A 127 -1.46 1.27 5.82
C ILE A 127 -2.36 1.88 6.89
N ILE A 128 -3.61 2.16 6.53
CA ILE A 128 -4.60 2.73 7.44
C ILE A 128 -5.57 1.65 7.90
N ARG A 129 -5.66 1.50 9.21
CA ARG A 129 -6.60 0.59 9.88
C ARG A 129 -7.65 1.40 10.63
N GLN A 130 -8.83 0.87 10.71
CA GLN A 130 -9.93 1.44 11.49
C GLN A 130 -10.49 0.35 12.41
N ARG A 131 -10.84 0.72 13.63
CA ARG A 131 -11.62 -0.18 14.50
C ARG A 131 -13.07 -0.15 14.06
N ASN A 132 -13.64 -1.33 13.86
CA ASN A 132 -15.10 -1.46 13.66
C ASN A 132 -15.84 -1.30 14.99
N GLN A 133 -17.18 -1.33 14.94
CA GLN A 133 -18.02 -1.19 16.14
C GLN A 133 -17.78 -2.30 17.18
N GLU A 134 -17.29 -3.45 16.75
CA GLU A 134 -16.95 -4.60 17.61
C GLU A 134 -15.52 -4.51 18.19
N GLY A 135 -14.78 -3.44 17.89
CA GLY A 135 -13.40 -3.24 18.36
C GLY A 135 -12.31 -3.93 17.51
N ASN A 136 -12.70 -4.70 16.49
CA ASN A 136 -11.77 -5.38 15.60
C ASN A 136 -11.09 -4.38 14.65
N LEU A 137 -9.80 -4.57 14.37
CA LEU A 137 -9.07 -3.77 13.39
C LEU A 137 -9.39 -4.26 11.97
N SER A 138 -9.95 -3.38 11.16
CA SER A 138 -10.18 -3.60 9.73
C SER A 138 -9.32 -2.69 8.88
N LEU A 139 -8.93 -3.15 7.69
CA LEU A 139 -8.20 -2.35 6.73
C LEU A 139 -9.13 -1.29 6.13
N LYS A 140 -8.75 0.00 6.24
CA LYS A 140 -9.44 1.10 5.57
C LYS A 140 -8.88 1.35 4.16
N GLY A 141 -7.58 1.16 4.00
CA GLY A 141 -6.85 1.39 2.75
C GLY A 141 -5.38 1.68 3.02
N MET A 142 -4.70 2.16 2.01
CA MET A 142 -3.29 2.55 2.10
C MET A 142 -3.04 3.92 1.44
N PHE A 143 -2.06 4.64 1.96
CA PHE A 143 -1.49 5.79 1.28
C PHE A 143 -0.28 5.35 0.48
N VAL A 144 -0.24 5.79 -0.76
CA VAL A 144 0.87 5.57 -1.69
C VAL A 144 1.38 6.91 -2.20
N GLU A 145 2.63 6.96 -2.62
CA GLU A 145 3.21 8.12 -3.27
C GLU A 145 3.46 7.81 -4.75
N LEU A 146 2.87 8.62 -5.61
CA LEU A 146 3.05 8.59 -7.04
C LEU A 146 3.79 9.86 -7.46
N GLU A 147 5.09 9.74 -7.75
CA GLU A 147 5.93 10.84 -8.23
C GLU A 147 5.72 12.16 -7.45
N GLY A 148 5.82 12.08 -6.09
CA GLY A 148 5.66 13.22 -5.20
C GLY A 148 4.21 13.57 -4.82
N VAL A 149 3.20 12.92 -5.38
CA VAL A 149 1.78 13.10 -5.01
C VAL A 149 1.34 11.97 -4.08
N GLU A 150 0.81 12.31 -2.89
CA GLU A 150 0.23 11.31 -1.99
C GLU A 150 -1.20 10.96 -2.44
N CYS A 151 -1.45 9.68 -2.71
CA CYS A 151 -2.74 9.14 -3.12
C CYS A 151 -3.25 8.15 -2.09
N PHE A 152 -4.57 8.05 -1.93
CA PHE A 152 -5.21 7.06 -1.07
C PHE A 152 -5.87 5.97 -1.91
N ILE A 153 -5.52 4.71 -1.64
CA ILE A 153 -6.16 3.53 -2.23
C ILE A 153 -7.04 2.89 -1.16
N PRO A 154 -8.37 2.91 -1.30
CA PRO A 154 -9.28 2.28 -0.34
C PRO A 154 -9.15 0.75 -0.40
N ALA A 155 -9.49 0.06 0.69
CA ALA A 155 -9.32 -1.40 0.82
C ALA A 155 -9.97 -2.19 -0.32
N HIS A 156 -11.14 -1.76 -0.81
CA HIS A 156 -11.84 -2.40 -1.93
C HIS A 156 -11.19 -2.20 -3.30
N GLU A 157 -10.18 -1.32 -3.41
CA GLU A 157 -9.36 -1.12 -4.61
C GLU A 157 -7.98 -1.79 -4.50
N ILE A 158 -7.67 -2.43 -3.39
CA ILE A 158 -6.41 -3.17 -3.20
C ILE A 158 -6.53 -4.59 -3.73
N SER A 159 -7.64 -5.28 -3.43
CA SER A 159 -7.86 -6.68 -3.79
C SER A 159 -9.33 -6.96 -4.08
N HIS A 160 -9.59 -7.95 -4.95
CA HIS A 160 -10.92 -8.53 -5.13
C HIS A 160 -11.34 -9.38 -3.93
N ALA A 161 -10.37 -9.99 -3.24
CA ALA A 161 -10.60 -10.79 -2.05
C ALA A 161 -10.74 -9.91 -0.79
N TRP A 162 -11.47 -10.43 0.19
CA TRP A 162 -11.47 -9.85 1.53
C TRP A 162 -10.08 -10.01 2.16
N ILE A 163 -9.50 -8.89 2.59
CA ILE A 163 -8.17 -8.85 3.18
C ILE A 163 -8.32 -9.11 4.68
N GLU A 164 -8.00 -10.31 5.12
CA GLU A 164 -7.97 -10.68 6.54
C GLU A 164 -6.61 -10.41 7.16
N ASP A 165 -5.57 -10.84 6.47
CA ASP A 165 -4.19 -10.66 6.89
C ASP A 165 -3.53 -9.53 6.09
N ILE A 166 -3.10 -8.51 6.82
CA ILE A 166 -2.46 -7.33 6.25
C ILE A 166 -1.06 -7.65 5.71
N SER A 167 -0.45 -8.76 6.12
CA SER A 167 0.84 -9.19 5.58
C SER A 167 0.74 -9.66 4.12
N THR A 168 -0.46 -9.96 3.63
CA THR A 168 -0.70 -10.41 2.25
C THR A 168 -0.80 -9.27 1.23
N ILE A 169 -0.86 -8.03 1.69
CA ILE A 169 -0.88 -6.83 0.83
C ILE A 169 0.49 -6.14 0.85
N PRO A 170 0.77 -5.28 -0.15
CA PRO A 170 2.01 -4.52 -0.17
C PRO A 170 2.25 -3.74 1.12
N GLN A 171 3.49 -3.79 1.62
CA GLN A 171 3.89 -3.18 2.89
C GLN A 171 4.51 -1.79 2.67
N PRO A 172 4.58 -0.94 3.71
CA PRO A 172 5.25 0.34 3.62
C PRO A 172 6.70 0.19 3.14
N GLY A 173 7.07 0.93 2.09
CA GLY A 173 8.35 0.85 1.40
C GLY A 173 8.32 0.06 0.09
N ASP A 174 7.33 -0.80 -0.12
CA ASP A 174 7.20 -1.55 -1.37
C ASP A 174 6.87 -0.63 -2.55
N VAL A 175 7.47 -0.95 -3.69
CA VAL A 175 7.16 -0.34 -4.98
C VAL A 175 6.25 -1.28 -5.74
N VAL A 176 5.06 -0.82 -6.08
CA VAL A 176 4.04 -1.63 -6.75
C VAL A 176 3.45 -0.87 -7.94
N GLU A 177 2.92 -1.61 -8.89
CA GLU A 177 2.16 -1.02 -9.99
C GLU A 177 0.72 -0.73 -9.56
N ALA A 178 0.20 0.42 -9.98
CA ALA A 178 -1.18 0.83 -9.75
C ALA A 178 -1.81 1.33 -11.05
N TYR A 179 -3.05 0.96 -11.27
CA TYR A 179 -3.85 1.44 -12.39
C TYR A 179 -4.49 2.78 -12.04
N VAL A 180 -4.36 3.75 -12.93
CA VAL A 180 -4.95 5.08 -12.80
C VAL A 180 -6.40 5.03 -13.28
N GLN A 181 -7.36 5.01 -12.35
CA GLN A 181 -8.79 4.96 -12.68
C GLN A 181 -9.32 6.32 -13.13
N LYS A 182 -8.96 7.37 -12.40
CA LYS A 182 -9.46 8.73 -12.63
C LYS A 182 -8.43 9.76 -12.19
N VAL A 183 -8.39 10.88 -12.89
CA VAL A 183 -7.55 12.02 -12.56
C VAL A 183 -8.44 13.25 -12.42
N GLU A 184 -8.33 13.99 -11.33
CA GLU A 184 -9.02 15.24 -11.05
C GLU A 184 -7.97 16.34 -10.74
N PRO A 185 -7.44 17.02 -11.77
CA PRO A 185 -6.36 18.01 -11.60
C PRO A 185 -6.78 19.20 -10.74
N GLU A 186 -8.03 19.66 -10.88
CA GLU A 186 -8.57 20.79 -10.13
C GLU A 186 -8.60 20.53 -8.62
N ASN A 187 -8.85 19.28 -8.22
CA ASN A 187 -8.88 18.85 -6.83
C ASN A 187 -7.54 18.25 -6.37
N GLN A 188 -6.54 18.20 -7.26
CA GLN A 188 -5.25 17.51 -7.03
C GLN A 188 -5.44 16.06 -6.52
N ARG A 189 -6.37 15.33 -7.14
CA ARG A 189 -6.70 13.95 -6.76
C ARG A 189 -6.48 12.99 -7.91
N ILE A 190 -5.85 11.86 -7.58
CA ILE A 190 -5.63 10.73 -8.48
C ILE A 190 -6.22 9.51 -7.80
N PHE A 191 -7.11 8.80 -8.51
CA PHE A 191 -7.74 7.58 -8.03
C PHE A 191 -7.00 6.38 -8.63
N LEU A 192 -6.50 5.55 -7.75
CA LEU A 192 -5.66 4.40 -8.10
C LEU A 192 -6.31 3.09 -7.66
N SER A 193 -6.03 2.02 -8.39
CA SER A 193 -6.48 0.67 -8.07
C SER A 193 -5.35 -0.34 -8.29
N LEU A 194 -5.12 -1.21 -7.33
CA LEU A 194 -4.24 -2.37 -7.48
C LEU A 194 -5.02 -3.55 -8.04
N LYS A 195 -6.28 -3.73 -7.62
CA LYS A 195 -7.11 -4.85 -8.07
C LYS A 195 -7.40 -4.80 -9.57
N ALA A 196 -7.42 -3.61 -10.20
CA ALA A 196 -7.67 -3.45 -11.63
C ALA A 196 -6.57 -4.10 -12.49
N LEU A 197 -5.39 -4.38 -11.91
CA LEU A 197 -4.29 -5.09 -12.56
C LEU A 197 -4.39 -6.61 -12.43
N THR A 198 -5.32 -7.12 -11.63
CA THR A 198 -5.56 -8.54 -11.44
C THR A 198 -6.84 -8.97 -12.17
N GLU A 199 -6.86 -10.20 -12.66
CA GLU A 199 -8.04 -10.73 -13.32
C GLU A 199 -9.24 -10.75 -12.37
N ASP A 200 -10.38 -10.26 -12.85
CA ASP A 200 -11.63 -10.28 -12.08
C ASP A 200 -12.14 -11.72 -11.98
N PRO A 201 -12.25 -12.31 -10.78
CA PRO A 201 -12.71 -13.70 -10.64
C PRO A 201 -14.21 -13.87 -10.93
N TRP A 202 -15.00 -12.76 -10.98
CA TRP A 202 -16.45 -12.83 -11.08
C TRP A 202 -16.98 -13.48 -12.36
N PRO A 203 -16.49 -13.18 -13.57
CA PRO A 203 -16.97 -13.83 -14.80
C PRO A 203 -16.80 -15.35 -14.81
N ALA A 204 -15.70 -15.84 -14.22
CA ALA A 204 -15.48 -17.27 -14.05
C ALA A 204 -16.40 -17.87 -12.98
N ALA A 205 -16.61 -17.15 -11.87
CA ALA A 205 -17.48 -17.58 -10.79
C ALA A 205 -18.94 -17.75 -11.22
N VAL A 206 -19.47 -16.82 -12.02
CA VAL A 206 -20.86 -16.92 -12.56
C VAL A 206 -21.07 -18.19 -13.37
N LYS A 207 -20.06 -18.64 -14.13
CA LYS A 207 -20.11 -19.88 -14.90
C LYS A 207 -19.97 -21.11 -14.02
N LYS A 208 -19.20 -21.02 -12.93
CA LYS A 208 -18.86 -22.13 -12.04
C LYS A 208 -19.94 -22.43 -11.01
N TYR A 209 -20.52 -21.39 -10.41
CA TYR A 209 -21.48 -21.54 -9.32
C TYR A 209 -22.91 -21.56 -9.86
N VAL A 210 -23.56 -22.73 -9.77
CA VAL A 210 -24.88 -22.94 -10.33
C VAL A 210 -25.92 -23.07 -9.21
N LYS A 211 -27.10 -22.50 -9.41
CA LYS A 211 -28.24 -22.63 -8.51
C LYS A 211 -28.55 -24.10 -8.21
N ASN A 212 -28.90 -24.41 -6.97
CA ASN A 212 -29.23 -25.75 -6.45
C ASN A 212 -28.04 -26.73 -6.40
N SER A 213 -26.82 -26.27 -6.63
CA SER A 213 -25.60 -27.08 -6.46
C SER A 213 -24.97 -26.80 -5.10
N ILE A 214 -24.21 -27.78 -4.61
CA ILE A 214 -23.53 -27.69 -3.29
C ILE A 214 -22.04 -27.49 -3.52
N TYR A 215 -21.48 -26.51 -2.81
CA TYR A 215 -20.07 -26.19 -2.83
C TYR A 215 -19.52 -26.10 -1.40
N VAL A 216 -18.21 -26.27 -1.28
CA VAL A 216 -17.50 -26.11 0.00
C VAL A 216 -16.89 -24.73 0.05
N GLY A 217 -17.05 -24.07 1.19
CA GLY A 217 -16.45 -22.77 1.46
C GLY A 217 -15.99 -22.65 2.91
N THR A 218 -15.34 -21.53 3.20
CA THR A 218 -14.88 -21.19 4.55
C THR A 218 -15.64 -19.97 5.06
N VAL A 219 -16.10 -20.01 6.30
CA VAL A 219 -16.81 -18.88 6.93
C VAL A 219 -15.82 -17.75 7.17
N ASN A 220 -16.02 -16.62 6.49
CA ASN A 220 -15.21 -15.41 6.66
C ASN A 220 -15.77 -14.47 7.74
N GLY A 221 -17.05 -14.50 7.98
CA GLY A 221 -17.69 -13.66 8.99
C GLY A 221 -19.13 -14.06 9.26
N VAL A 222 -19.58 -13.71 10.44
CA VAL A 222 -20.97 -13.88 10.89
C VAL A 222 -21.48 -12.50 11.27
N ALA A 223 -22.53 -12.04 10.61
CA ALA A 223 -23.22 -10.78 10.89
C ALA A 223 -24.69 -11.06 11.21
N ASP A 224 -25.40 -10.12 11.83
CA ASP A 224 -26.80 -10.30 12.26
C ASP A 224 -27.73 -10.65 11.08
N TYR A 225 -27.42 -10.18 9.87
CA TYR A 225 -28.21 -10.41 8.67
C TYR A 225 -27.78 -11.64 7.86
N GLY A 226 -26.70 -12.35 8.24
CA GLY A 226 -26.26 -13.55 7.56
C GLY A 226 -24.79 -13.91 7.78
N ILE A 227 -24.41 -15.00 7.15
CA ILE A 227 -23.07 -15.62 7.26
C ILE A 227 -22.37 -15.47 5.92
N PHE A 228 -21.18 -14.86 5.92
CA PHE A 228 -20.32 -14.75 4.75
C PHE A 228 -19.44 -15.98 4.62
N VAL A 229 -19.58 -16.67 3.50
CA VAL A 229 -18.82 -17.87 3.16
C VAL A 229 -17.97 -17.59 1.94
N SER A 230 -16.64 -17.65 2.07
CA SER A 230 -15.72 -17.58 0.94
C SER A 230 -15.71 -18.91 0.19
N LEU A 231 -16.02 -18.86 -1.10
CA LEU A 231 -15.96 -20.00 -2.01
C LEU A 231 -14.59 -20.13 -2.64
N GLU A 232 -14.04 -19.00 -3.05
CA GLU A 232 -12.68 -18.82 -3.57
C GLU A 232 -12.24 -17.36 -3.37
N PRO A 233 -10.94 -17.03 -3.55
CA PRO A 233 -10.46 -15.66 -3.41
C PRO A 233 -11.28 -14.67 -4.24
N GLY A 234 -11.86 -13.65 -3.59
CA GLY A 234 -12.72 -12.65 -4.24
C GLY A 234 -14.18 -13.04 -4.43
N ILE A 235 -14.57 -14.28 -4.19
CA ILE A 235 -15.94 -14.76 -4.36
C ILE A 235 -16.53 -15.21 -3.02
N ASN A 236 -17.49 -14.43 -2.53
CA ASN A 236 -18.20 -14.71 -1.28
C ASN A 236 -19.67 -15.00 -1.55
N ALA A 237 -20.24 -15.95 -0.80
CA ALA A 237 -21.66 -16.19 -0.75
C ALA A 237 -22.23 -15.66 0.56
N LEU A 238 -23.37 -14.98 0.53
CA LEU A 238 -24.14 -14.61 1.69
C LEU A 238 -25.16 -15.71 1.99
N CYS A 239 -25.00 -16.35 3.14
CA CYS A 239 -25.87 -17.43 3.60
C CYS A 239 -26.77 -16.96 4.75
N HIS A 240 -28.01 -17.45 4.80
CA HIS A 240 -28.86 -17.25 5.96
C HIS A 240 -28.31 -18.00 7.18
N HIS A 241 -28.65 -17.51 8.37
CA HIS A 241 -28.33 -18.20 9.62
C HIS A 241 -28.89 -19.61 9.62
N MET A 242 -28.16 -20.55 10.20
CA MET A 242 -28.63 -21.92 10.36
C MET A 242 -29.78 -21.98 11.32
N LYS A 243 -30.83 -22.79 11.02
CA LYS A 243 -31.95 -23.04 11.90
C LYS A 243 -31.55 -23.78 13.19
N SER A 244 -30.49 -24.59 13.09
CA SER A 244 -29.92 -25.37 14.19
C SER A 244 -28.40 -25.39 14.11
N GLY A 245 -27.74 -25.15 15.24
CA GLY A 245 -26.30 -25.06 15.33
C GLY A 245 -25.78 -23.65 15.15
N ARG A 246 -24.46 -23.46 15.40
CA ARG A 246 -23.72 -22.21 15.21
C ARG A 246 -22.50 -22.49 14.35
N VAL A 247 -22.10 -21.52 13.57
CA VAL A 247 -20.85 -21.50 12.84
C VAL A 247 -20.01 -20.34 13.31
N ASN A 248 -18.70 -20.54 13.31
CA ASN A 248 -17.74 -19.53 13.66
C ASN A 248 -16.90 -19.18 12.43
N LYS A 249 -16.25 -18.03 12.49
CA LYS A 249 -15.26 -17.66 11.47
C LYS A 249 -14.18 -18.74 11.40
N GLY A 250 -13.80 -19.14 10.18
CA GLY A 250 -12.83 -20.19 9.91
C GLY A 250 -13.42 -21.59 9.70
N ASP A 251 -14.69 -21.82 10.12
CA ASP A 251 -15.33 -23.11 9.91
C ASP A 251 -15.45 -23.44 8.41
N ARG A 252 -15.18 -24.67 8.07
CA ARG A 252 -15.42 -25.22 6.72
C ARG A 252 -16.84 -25.73 6.61
N VAL A 253 -17.57 -25.24 5.63
CA VAL A 253 -19.02 -25.53 5.46
C VAL A 253 -19.34 -25.96 4.03
N ALA A 254 -20.37 -26.79 3.90
CA ALA A 254 -21.02 -27.05 2.62
C ALA A 254 -22.22 -26.10 2.50
N ILE A 255 -22.32 -25.40 1.37
CA ILE A 255 -23.41 -24.49 1.08
C ILE A 255 -24.15 -24.89 -0.18
N ALA A 256 -25.47 -24.81 -0.16
CA ALA A 256 -26.30 -24.91 -1.35
C ALA A 256 -26.54 -23.51 -1.91
N ILE A 257 -26.22 -23.30 -3.18
CA ILE A 257 -26.44 -22.01 -3.86
C ILE A 257 -27.94 -21.86 -4.13
N THR A 258 -28.53 -20.79 -3.62
CA THR A 258 -29.96 -20.48 -3.83
C THR A 258 -30.18 -19.49 -4.96
N LYS A 259 -29.28 -18.53 -5.13
CA LYS A 259 -29.32 -17.53 -6.20
C LYS A 259 -27.90 -17.10 -6.57
N VAL A 260 -27.68 -16.92 -7.87
CA VAL A 260 -26.53 -16.17 -8.40
C VAL A 260 -27.09 -14.97 -9.15
N ASP A 261 -26.64 -13.78 -8.78
CA ASP A 261 -27.06 -12.53 -9.39
C ASP A 261 -25.84 -11.91 -10.11
N PRO A 262 -25.77 -12.04 -11.45
CA PRO A 262 -24.63 -11.56 -12.22
C PRO A 262 -24.50 -10.03 -12.20
N GLU A 263 -25.62 -9.29 -12.18
CA GLU A 263 -25.65 -7.84 -12.26
C GLU A 263 -25.21 -7.21 -10.92
N GLU A 264 -25.75 -7.70 -9.81
CA GLU A 264 -25.39 -7.24 -8.46
C GLU A 264 -24.12 -7.89 -7.93
N ARG A 265 -23.49 -8.81 -8.69
CA ARG A 265 -22.28 -9.56 -8.31
C ARG A 265 -22.43 -10.25 -6.94
N LYS A 266 -23.57 -10.91 -6.71
CA LYS A 266 -23.91 -11.56 -5.46
C LYS A 266 -24.22 -13.04 -5.64
N ILE A 267 -23.72 -13.84 -4.71
CA ILE A 267 -24.11 -15.25 -4.56
C ILE A 267 -24.82 -15.37 -3.23
N SER A 268 -26.03 -15.96 -3.25
CA SER A 268 -26.77 -16.29 -2.05
C SER A 268 -26.82 -17.80 -1.86
N GLY A 269 -26.76 -18.26 -0.62
CA GLY A 269 -26.77 -19.69 -0.32
C GLY A 269 -27.37 -20.01 1.03
N ALA A 270 -27.42 -21.29 1.33
CA ALA A 270 -27.78 -21.81 2.63
C ALA A 270 -26.74 -22.84 3.08
N ILE A 271 -26.29 -22.76 4.31
CA ILE A 271 -25.35 -23.73 4.87
C ILE A 271 -26.12 -25.04 5.10
N THR A 272 -25.68 -26.10 4.47
CA THR A 272 -26.29 -27.44 4.58
C THR A 272 -25.60 -28.29 5.64
N ARG A 273 -24.30 -28.12 5.79
CA ARG A 273 -23.49 -28.92 6.72
C ARG A 273 -22.22 -28.19 7.15
N VAL A 274 -21.84 -28.32 8.42
CA VAL A 274 -20.51 -27.95 8.91
C VAL A 274 -19.59 -29.15 8.74
N LEU A 275 -18.50 -28.98 7.99
CA LEU A 275 -17.58 -30.05 7.62
C LEU A 275 -16.42 -30.15 8.60
N ARG A 276 -15.88 -29.01 9.05
CA ARG A 276 -14.79 -28.90 10.01
C ARG A 276 -14.97 -27.62 10.83
N ARG A 277 -14.83 -27.71 12.14
CA ARG A 277 -14.75 -26.56 13.06
C ARG A 277 -13.27 -26.21 13.28
N GLN A 278 -13.01 -24.91 13.34
CA GLN A 278 -11.68 -24.41 13.66
C GLN A 278 -11.57 -24.12 15.17
#